data_3d21c75bd72c3b61354d6a9e5e5a6fdb
#
_entry.id   3d21c75bd72c3b61354d6a9e5e5a6fdb
#
_cell.length_a   1.000
_cell.length_b   1.000
_cell.length_c   1.000
_cell.angle_alpha   90.00
_cell.angle_beta   90.00
_cell.angle_gamma   90.00
#
_symmetry.space_group_name_H-M   'P 1'
#
loop_
_entity.id
_entity.type
_entity.pdbx_description
1 polymer ?
#
loop_
_entity_poly.entity_id
_entity_poly.type
_entity_poly.pdbx_seq_one_letter_code
_entity_poly.pdbx_strand_id
1 'polypeptide(L)'
;AYQSQGDKMGFLTIDGGTLIALDGQHRLLALKEVVENPTEGDFSADVRDDEVSVIFLKHEDNIKTRSIFNTVNKYAKPTSAGDNIITSEDDGYAILTRRLIEVNDGKLKESVVNWKNNTLTDKSDKFTTIKILYETVKLMLKGSKEDEYDFDPTIRPSDEIIDRAYDYISSMWKLILSEVKAYNFVTEDRSDFAEKVKEARKPESLNSLLFKPAAQEAF
;
A
#
# COMPACT_ATOMS: atom_id res chain seq x y z
N ALA A 1 24.16 31.37 -20.83
CA ALA A 1 23.41 30.22 -20.28
C ALA A 1 24.18 29.49 -19.14
N TYR A 2 25.52 29.48 -19.13
CA TYR A 2 26.30 28.82 -18.07
C TYR A 2 26.43 29.64 -16.78
N GLN A 3 26.34 30.95 -16.82
CA GLN A 3 26.46 31.81 -15.62
C GLN A 3 25.28 31.70 -14.65
N SER A 4 24.07 31.38 -15.15
CA SER A 4 22.88 31.24 -14.29
C SER A 4 22.80 29.92 -13.52
N GLN A 5 23.67 28.95 -13.82
CA GLN A 5 23.71 27.66 -13.11
C GLN A 5 24.72 27.66 -11.95
N GLY A 6 25.78 28.48 -12.05
CA GLY A 6 26.79 28.61 -10.97
C GLY A 6 26.22 29.16 -9.67
N ASP A 7 25.19 30.03 -9.76
CA ASP A 7 24.53 30.60 -8.58
C ASP A 7 23.66 29.59 -7.80
N LYS A 8 23.47 28.38 -8.35
CA LYS A 8 22.70 27.28 -7.72
C LYS A 8 23.56 26.16 -7.15
N MET A 9 24.89 26.32 -7.22
CA MET A 9 25.84 25.34 -6.70
C MET A 9 26.49 25.87 -5.44
N GLY A 10 26.67 25.01 -4.44
CA GLY A 10 27.27 25.40 -3.18
C GLY A 10 27.44 24.19 -2.26
N PHE A 11 27.94 24.45 -1.06
CA PHE A 11 28.03 23.46 -0.03
C PHE A 11 26.75 23.45 0.81
N LEU A 12 26.22 22.26 1.11
CA LEU A 12 25.10 22.05 2.01
C LEU A 12 25.61 21.60 3.36
N THR A 13 25.35 22.39 4.40
CA THR A 13 25.59 21.97 5.79
C THR A 13 24.24 21.61 6.43
N ILE A 14 24.18 20.41 7.02
CA ILE A 14 23.01 19.93 7.77
C ILE A 14 23.37 19.97 9.24
N ASP A 15 22.68 20.84 9.99
CA ASP A 15 22.85 20.96 11.44
C ASP A 15 21.57 20.52 12.14
N GLY A 16 21.63 19.36 12.79
CA GLY A 16 20.50 18.74 13.47
C GLY A 16 19.51 18.05 12.52
N GLY A 17 18.41 17.58 13.09
CA GLY A 17 17.36 16.86 12.36
C GLY A 17 17.63 15.37 12.18
N THR A 18 16.67 14.67 11.54
CA THR A 18 16.76 13.24 11.24
C THR A 18 16.75 13.07 9.72
N LEU A 19 17.72 12.34 9.20
CA LEU A 19 17.78 11.93 7.80
C LEU A 19 17.13 10.54 7.66
N ILE A 20 16.16 10.44 6.77
CA ILE A 20 15.47 9.17 6.47
C ILE A 20 15.67 8.87 4.99
N ALA A 21 16.21 7.70 4.69
CA ALA A 21 16.34 7.24 3.32
C ALA A 21 14.99 6.77 2.80
N LEU A 22 14.42 7.44 1.78
CA LEU A 22 13.19 7.03 1.12
C LEU A 22 13.45 5.93 0.08
N ASP A 23 14.55 6.01 -0.63
CA ASP A 23 15.05 4.99 -1.54
C ASP A 23 16.54 4.75 -1.28
N GLY A 24 17.02 3.58 -1.69
CA GLY A 24 18.42 3.22 -1.54
C GLY A 24 18.83 2.74 -0.15
N GLN A 25 17.88 2.39 0.75
CA GLN A 25 18.19 1.89 2.11
C GLN A 25 19.17 0.70 2.08
N HIS A 26 18.96 -0.26 1.16
CA HIS A 26 19.86 -1.41 1.02
C HIS A 26 21.24 -1.01 0.52
N ARG A 27 21.33 -0.06 -0.41
CA ARG A 27 22.60 0.48 -0.90
C ARG A 27 23.34 1.24 0.21
N LEU A 28 22.61 2.07 0.95
CA LEU A 28 23.19 2.80 2.08
C LEU A 28 23.68 1.85 3.17
N LEU A 29 22.92 0.79 3.49
CA LEU A 29 23.33 -0.22 4.46
C LEU A 29 24.57 -0.99 3.99
N ALA A 30 24.63 -1.38 2.73
CA ALA A 30 25.78 -2.06 2.14
C ALA A 30 27.05 -1.16 2.18
N LEU A 31 26.92 0.11 1.78
CA LEU A 31 28.03 1.07 1.86
C LEU A 31 28.51 1.26 3.30
N LYS A 32 27.57 1.38 4.25
CA LYS A 32 27.90 1.49 5.67
C LYS A 32 28.66 0.27 6.16
N GLU A 33 28.21 -0.93 5.82
CA GLU A 33 28.86 -2.18 6.21
C GLU A 33 30.30 -2.27 5.68
N VAL A 34 30.51 -1.93 4.41
CA VAL A 34 31.84 -1.93 3.80
C VAL A 34 32.78 -0.90 4.43
N VAL A 35 32.25 0.27 4.82
CA VAL A 35 33.05 1.33 5.46
C VAL A 35 33.40 0.99 6.91
N GLU A 36 32.43 0.45 7.66
CA GLU A 36 32.59 0.14 9.10
C GLU A 36 33.33 -1.18 9.34
N ASN A 37 33.13 -2.18 8.48
CA ASN A 37 33.66 -3.53 8.59
C ASN A 37 34.43 -3.95 7.34
N PRO A 38 35.57 -3.33 7.02
CA PRO A 38 36.37 -3.68 5.87
C PRO A 38 36.91 -5.11 6.03
N THR A 39 36.41 -6.04 5.25
CA THR A 39 36.96 -7.40 5.15
C THR A 39 38.24 -7.37 4.32
N GLU A 40 39.32 -7.97 4.82
CA GLU A 40 40.53 -8.16 4.04
C GLU A 40 40.22 -9.10 2.88
N GLY A 41 40.28 -8.62 1.64
CA GLY A 41 40.44 -9.46 0.48
C GLY A 41 39.60 -9.16 -0.76
N ASP A 42 38.37 -8.71 -0.67
CA ASP A 42 37.51 -8.61 -1.85
C ASP A 42 36.96 -7.20 -2.17
N PHE A 43 37.08 -6.25 -1.28
CA PHE A 43 36.68 -4.87 -1.53
C PHE A 43 37.86 -3.96 -1.37
N SER A 44 38.23 -3.26 -2.45
CA SER A 44 39.35 -2.33 -2.42
C SER A 44 39.07 -1.19 -1.43
N ALA A 45 40.10 -0.65 -0.82
CA ALA A 45 40.04 0.53 0.04
C ALA A 45 39.39 1.75 -0.66
N ASP A 46 39.29 1.69 -1.97
CA ASP A 46 38.76 2.72 -2.87
C ASP A 46 37.27 3.02 -2.65
N VAL A 47 36.47 2.06 -2.16
CA VAL A 47 35.03 2.29 -1.90
C VAL A 47 34.77 3.41 -0.89
N ARG A 48 35.71 3.71 0.01
CA ARG A 48 35.59 4.80 0.98
C ARG A 48 35.72 6.18 0.36
N ASP A 49 36.41 6.26 -0.77
CA ASP A 49 36.64 7.48 -1.52
C ASP A 49 35.67 7.64 -2.68
N ASP A 50 34.74 6.67 -2.87
CA ASP A 50 33.72 6.72 -3.88
C ASP A 50 32.71 7.85 -3.62
N GLU A 51 32.35 8.58 -4.69
CA GLU A 51 31.35 9.62 -4.64
C GLU A 51 29.95 9.05 -4.95
N VAL A 52 28.98 9.39 -4.12
CA VAL A 52 27.58 9.01 -4.35
C VAL A 52 26.70 10.24 -4.50
N SER A 53 25.83 10.22 -5.49
CA SER A 53 24.82 11.27 -5.68
C SER A 53 23.64 11.04 -4.74
N VAL A 54 23.29 12.06 -3.96
CA VAL A 54 22.17 12.03 -3.02
C VAL A 54 21.22 13.19 -3.29
N ILE A 55 19.93 12.92 -3.32
CA ILE A 55 18.89 13.95 -3.43
C ILE A 55 18.28 14.15 -2.05
N PHE A 56 18.44 15.35 -1.48
CA PHE A 56 17.81 15.73 -0.22
C PHE A 56 16.47 16.40 -0.50
N LEU A 57 15.43 15.90 0.18
CA LEU A 57 14.08 16.45 0.11
C LEU A 57 13.65 16.86 1.53
N LYS A 58 13.07 18.06 1.63
CA LYS A 58 12.48 18.49 2.90
C LYS A 58 11.23 17.66 3.17
N HIS A 59 11.13 17.07 4.36
CA HIS A 59 9.90 16.46 4.82
C HIS A 59 8.85 17.56 5.07
N GLU A 60 7.73 17.50 4.40
CA GLU A 60 6.59 18.40 4.61
C GLU A 60 5.48 17.66 5.36
N ASP A 61 5.05 16.52 4.81
CA ASP A 61 4.06 15.63 5.40
C ASP A 61 4.21 14.18 4.88
N ASN A 62 3.45 13.28 5.45
CA ASN A 62 3.49 11.86 5.07
C ASN A 62 2.89 11.59 3.69
N ILE A 63 1.93 12.39 3.24
CA ILE A 63 1.29 12.24 1.92
C ILE A 63 2.31 12.52 0.83
N LYS A 64 2.99 13.66 0.91
CA LYS A 64 4.03 14.04 -0.04
C LYS A 64 5.19 13.06 -0.04
N THR A 65 5.59 12.57 1.13
CA THR A 65 6.64 11.56 1.28
C THR A 65 6.28 10.26 0.57
N ARG A 66 5.05 9.76 0.74
CA ARG A 66 4.55 8.57 0.05
C ARG A 66 4.44 8.77 -1.46
N SER A 67 3.97 9.93 -1.91
CA SER A 67 3.87 10.27 -3.34
C SER A 67 5.25 10.24 -4.01
N ILE A 68 6.26 10.84 -3.39
CA ILE A 68 7.65 10.82 -3.89
C ILE A 68 8.18 9.39 -3.95
N PHE A 69 8.00 8.62 -2.87
CA PHE A 69 8.43 7.22 -2.81
C PHE A 69 7.78 6.37 -3.92
N ASN A 70 6.47 6.52 -4.12
CA ASN A 70 5.73 5.83 -5.17
C ASN A 70 6.25 6.21 -6.56
N THR A 71 6.46 7.50 -6.81
CA THR A 71 6.97 7.99 -8.11
C THR A 71 8.35 7.43 -8.42
N VAL A 72 9.28 7.47 -7.47
CA VAL A 72 10.64 6.94 -7.65
C VAL A 72 10.61 5.44 -7.93
N ASN A 73 9.82 4.67 -7.17
CA ASN A 73 9.74 3.22 -7.32
C ASN A 73 8.97 2.78 -8.58
N LYS A 74 7.94 3.52 -8.99
CA LYS A 74 7.13 3.19 -10.18
C LYS A 74 7.97 3.11 -11.47
N TYR A 75 9.02 3.91 -11.55
CA TYR A 75 9.90 3.94 -12.73
C TYR A 75 11.15 3.07 -12.58
N ALA A 76 11.48 2.65 -11.35
CA ALA A 76 12.70 1.87 -11.08
C ALA A 76 12.48 0.35 -11.23
N LYS A 77 11.31 -0.17 -10.81
CA LYS A 77 10.97 -1.59 -10.87
C LYS A 77 9.45 -1.76 -10.84
N PRO A 78 8.85 -2.71 -11.58
CA PRO A 78 7.44 -3.02 -11.45
C PRO A 78 7.13 -3.38 -9.99
N THR A 79 6.38 -2.51 -9.30
CA THR A 79 5.88 -2.79 -7.95
C THR A 79 4.71 -3.76 -8.03
N SER A 80 4.48 -4.56 -7.00
CA SER A 80 3.29 -5.42 -6.94
C SER A 80 2.02 -4.56 -6.91
N ALA A 81 0.88 -5.10 -7.35
CA ALA A 81 -0.39 -4.38 -7.27
C ALA A 81 -0.71 -3.97 -5.82
N GLY A 82 -0.38 -4.82 -4.84
CA GLY A 82 -0.52 -4.50 -3.41
C GLY A 82 0.33 -3.30 -2.99
N ASP A 83 1.62 -3.28 -3.38
CA ASP A 83 2.51 -2.16 -3.04
C ASP A 83 2.00 -0.85 -3.64
N ASN A 84 1.51 -0.87 -4.89
CA ASN A 84 0.93 0.32 -5.52
C ASN A 84 -0.28 0.84 -4.74
N ILE A 85 -1.19 -0.05 -4.31
CA ILE A 85 -2.36 0.33 -3.51
C ILE A 85 -1.94 0.92 -2.16
N ILE A 86 -0.89 0.36 -1.53
CA ILE A 86 -0.40 0.83 -0.22
C ILE A 86 0.24 2.22 -0.33
N THR A 87 0.93 2.52 -1.43
CA THR A 87 1.77 3.72 -1.54
C THR A 87 1.17 4.83 -2.40
N SER A 88 0.13 4.55 -3.21
CA SER A 88 -0.47 5.58 -4.06
C SER A 88 -1.26 6.60 -3.25
N GLU A 89 -0.94 7.88 -3.43
CA GLU A 89 -1.66 9.02 -2.84
C GLU A 89 -2.48 9.80 -3.87
N ASP A 90 -2.37 9.42 -5.14
CA ASP A 90 -3.10 10.06 -6.25
C ASP A 90 -4.29 9.21 -6.71
N ASP A 91 -4.22 7.90 -6.51
CA ASP A 91 -5.29 6.97 -6.87
C ASP A 91 -6.41 6.98 -5.82
N GLY A 92 -7.56 7.56 -6.16
CA GLY A 92 -8.74 7.64 -5.29
C GLY A 92 -9.24 6.27 -4.80
N TYR A 93 -9.20 5.25 -5.65
CA TYR A 93 -9.58 3.89 -5.25
C TYR A 93 -8.61 3.29 -4.22
N ALA A 94 -7.31 3.56 -4.37
CA ALA A 94 -6.30 3.10 -3.42
C ALA A 94 -6.45 3.80 -2.05
N ILE A 95 -6.69 5.11 -2.05
CA ILE A 95 -6.95 5.91 -0.84
C ILE A 95 -8.16 5.33 -0.09
N LEU A 96 -9.27 5.11 -0.79
CA LEU A 96 -10.50 4.57 -0.21
C LEU A 96 -10.32 3.15 0.32
N THR A 97 -9.58 2.31 -0.39
CA THR A 97 -9.29 0.94 0.04
C THR A 97 -8.50 0.90 1.35
N ARG A 98 -7.47 1.74 1.48
CA ARG A 98 -6.72 1.85 2.74
C ARG A 98 -7.61 2.38 3.86
N ARG A 99 -8.41 3.41 3.58
CA ARG A 99 -9.29 4.02 4.57
C ARG A 99 -10.34 3.04 5.13
N LEU A 100 -10.86 2.11 4.31
CA LEU A 100 -11.77 1.05 4.78
C LEU A 100 -11.15 0.15 5.86
N ILE A 101 -9.83 -0.03 5.81
CA ILE A 101 -9.08 -0.87 6.75
C ILE A 101 -8.63 -0.04 7.96
N GLU A 102 -8.10 1.16 7.72
CA GLU A 102 -7.49 2.02 8.74
C GLU A 102 -8.53 2.65 9.69
N VAL A 103 -9.65 3.13 9.16
CA VAL A 103 -10.70 3.78 9.98
C VAL A 103 -11.43 2.76 10.85
N ASN A 104 -11.39 1.50 10.45
CA ASN A 104 -11.95 0.38 11.20
C ASN A 104 -13.32 0.69 11.81
N ASP A 105 -14.27 1.11 11.01
CA ASP A 105 -15.70 1.27 11.39
C ASP A 105 -16.32 -0.02 11.95
N GLY A 106 -15.47 -0.90 12.45
CA GLY A 106 -15.80 -2.18 13.05
C GLY A 106 -15.97 -3.34 12.08
N LYS A 107 -15.50 -3.22 10.82
CA LYS A 107 -15.86 -4.22 9.80
C LYS A 107 -14.69 -4.96 9.15
N LEU A 108 -13.67 -4.26 8.69
CA LEU A 108 -12.51 -4.88 8.07
C LEU A 108 -11.24 -4.52 8.86
N LYS A 109 -10.81 -5.44 9.72
CA LYS A 109 -9.58 -5.25 10.49
C LYS A 109 -8.37 -5.50 9.60
N GLU A 110 -7.29 -4.79 9.85
CA GLU A 110 -6.00 -5.04 9.20
C GLU A 110 -5.57 -6.51 9.29
N SER A 111 -5.84 -7.14 10.44
CA SER A 111 -5.49 -8.53 10.69
C SER A 111 -6.17 -9.54 9.76
N VAL A 112 -7.31 -9.21 9.15
CA VAL A 112 -8.06 -10.11 8.27
C VAL A 112 -7.72 -9.93 6.78
N VAL A 113 -6.93 -8.92 6.43
CA VAL A 113 -6.54 -8.58 5.05
C VAL A 113 -5.10 -9.04 4.78
N ASN A 114 -4.84 -9.58 3.60
CA ASN A 114 -3.48 -9.83 3.12
C ASN A 114 -3.01 -8.64 2.28
N TRP A 115 -1.98 -7.94 2.77
CA TRP A 115 -1.43 -6.74 2.13
C TRP A 115 -0.40 -7.03 1.05
N LYS A 116 0.24 -8.20 1.09
CA LYS A 116 1.40 -8.52 0.24
C LYS A 116 1.05 -9.34 -0.99
N ASN A 117 0.16 -10.30 -0.84
CA ASN A 117 -0.13 -11.27 -1.90
C ASN A 117 -1.44 -10.90 -2.59
N ASN A 118 -1.45 -11.01 -3.92
CA ASN A 118 -2.65 -10.80 -4.73
C ASN A 118 -3.62 -11.99 -4.69
N THR A 119 -3.17 -13.13 -4.19
CA THR A 119 -3.96 -14.37 -4.08
C THR A 119 -3.84 -14.96 -2.68
N LEU A 120 -4.82 -15.76 -2.31
CA LEU A 120 -4.84 -16.52 -1.06
C LEU A 120 -4.78 -18.01 -1.38
N THR A 121 -3.93 -18.73 -0.65
CA THR A 121 -3.92 -20.18 -0.68
C THR A 121 -5.01 -20.74 0.25
N ASP A 122 -5.36 -22.00 0.09
CA ASP A 122 -6.35 -22.68 0.97
C ASP A 122 -5.91 -22.71 2.45
N LYS A 123 -4.60 -22.56 2.71
CA LYS A 123 -4.03 -22.48 4.05
C LYS A 123 -3.97 -21.08 4.64
N SER A 124 -4.34 -20.04 3.88
CA SER A 124 -4.30 -18.66 4.36
C SER A 124 -5.32 -18.43 5.47
N ASP A 125 -4.89 -17.71 6.50
CA ASP A 125 -5.71 -17.24 7.62
C ASP A 125 -6.37 -15.88 7.34
N LYS A 126 -6.18 -15.31 6.15
CA LYS A 126 -6.74 -14.02 5.77
C LYS A 126 -8.07 -14.18 5.04
N PHE A 127 -9.00 -13.28 5.30
CA PHE A 127 -10.31 -13.25 4.64
C PHE A 127 -10.21 -12.86 3.18
N THR A 128 -9.45 -11.79 2.89
CA THR A 128 -9.32 -11.21 1.56
C THR A 128 -7.92 -10.65 1.34
N THR A 129 -7.66 -10.09 0.16
CA THR A 129 -6.42 -9.36 -0.17
C THR A 129 -6.71 -7.89 -0.40
N ILE A 130 -5.71 -7.03 -0.22
CA ILE A 130 -5.85 -5.60 -0.50
C ILE A 130 -6.21 -5.34 -1.98
N LYS A 131 -5.70 -6.18 -2.88
CA LYS A 131 -6.04 -6.09 -4.30
C LYS A 131 -7.53 -6.33 -4.55
N ILE A 132 -8.11 -7.35 -3.94
CA ILE A 132 -9.54 -7.65 -4.10
C ILE A 132 -10.40 -6.53 -3.50
N LEU A 133 -10.02 -5.98 -2.35
CA LEU A 133 -10.70 -4.83 -1.79
C LEU A 133 -10.68 -3.63 -2.75
N TYR A 134 -9.53 -3.37 -3.37
CA TYR A 134 -9.38 -2.31 -4.37
C TYR A 134 -10.32 -2.51 -5.57
N GLU A 135 -10.34 -3.70 -6.16
CA GLU A 135 -11.22 -4.00 -7.29
C GLU A 135 -12.71 -3.91 -6.87
N THR A 136 -13.04 -4.38 -5.67
CA THR A 136 -14.41 -4.29 -5.14
C THR A 136 -14.82 -2.82 -4.92
N VAL A 137 -13.96 -1.98 -4.35
CA VAL A 137 -14.20 -0.54 -4.20
C VAL A 137 -14.46 0.11 -5.56
N LYS A 138 -13.64 -0.20 -6.54
CA LYS A 138 -13.78 0.30 -7.91
C LYS A 138 -15.11 -0.12 -8.55
N LEU A 139 -15.51 -1.39 -8.38
CA LEU A 139 -16.79 -1.89 -8.90
C LEU A 139 -17.98 -1.26 -8.19
N MET A 140 -17.93 -1.09 -6.87
CA MET A 140 -19.00 -0.43 -6.09
C MET A 140 -19.20 1.01 -6.57
N LEU A 141 -18.13 1.78 -6.73
CA LEU A 141 -18.20 3.16 -7.18
C LEU A 141 -18.72 3.27 -8.62
N LYS A 142 -18.23 2.41 -9.50
CA LYS A 142 -18.76 2.32 -10.86
C LYS A 142 -20.26 1.96 -10.90
N GLY A 143 -20.71 1.11 -9.97
CA GLY A 143 -22.12 0.73 -9.81
C GLY A 143 -23.00 1.87 -9.29
N SER A 144 -22.44 2.88 -8.64
CA SER A 144 -23.17 4.07 -8.15
C SER A 144 -23.71 4.93 -9.29
N LYS A 145 -23.09 4.87 -10.48
CA LYS A 145 -23.38 5.69 -11.68
C LYS A 145 -23.15 7.20 -11.46
N GLU A 146 -22.39 7.56 -10.45
CA GLU A 146 -21.95 8.94 -10.24
C GLU A 146 -20.64 9.16 -10.99
N ASP A 147 -20.65 10.03 -12.00
CA ASP A 147 -19.49 10.31 -12.87
C ASP A 147 -18.29 10.83 -12.06
N GLU A 148 -18.54 11.50 -10.93
CA GLU A 148 -17.48 11.99 -10.05
C GLU A 148 -16.67 10.89 -9.36
N TYR A 149 -17.13 9.64 -9.38
CA TYR A 149 -16.43 8.49 -8.81
C TYR A 149 -15.66 7.66 -9.83
N ASP A 150 -15.62 8.09 -11.08
CA ASP A 150 -14.73 7.50 -12.10
C ASP A 150 -13.35 8.15 -12.03
N PHE A 151 -12.54 7.69 -11.07
CA PHE A 151 -11.24 8.28 -10.76
C PHE A 151 -10.19 7.92 -11.79
N ASP A 152 -9.41 8.92 -12.22
CA ASP A 152 -8.12 8.69 -12.87
C ASP A 152 -7.09 8.32 -11.78
N PRO A 153 -6.45 7.13 -11.85
CA PRO A 153 -5.49 6.70 -10.83
C PRO A 153 -4.23 7.57 -10.70
N THR A 154 -4.05 8.54 -11.60
CA THR A 154 -2.90 9.45 -11.60
C THR A 154 -3.24 10.83 -11.06
N ILE A 155 -4.51 11.09 -10.76
CA ILE A 155 -5.00 12.39 -10.31
C ILE A 155 -5.72 12.23 -8.98
N ARG A 156 -5.17 12.83 -7.91
CA ARG A 156 -5.79 12.81 -6.59
C ARG A 156 -7.14 13.51 -6.62
N PRO A 157 -8.25 12.83 -6.26
CA PRO A 157 -9.54 13.49 -6.08
C PRO A 157 -9.52 14.45 -4.89
N SER A 158 -10.45 15.41 -4.85
CA SER A 158 -10.61 16.28 -3.69
C SER A 158 -11.03 15.48 -2.45
N ASP A 159 -10.64 15.97 -1.27
CA ASP A 159 -10.97 15.30 -0.01
C ASP A 159 -12.50 15.20 0.20
N GLU A 160 -13.27 16.20 -0.28
CA GLU A 160 -14.72 16.18 -0.23
C GLU A 160 -15.32 15.02 -1.06
N ILE A 161 -14.78 14.75 -2.25
CA ILE A 161 -15.21 13.62 -3.08
C ILE A 161 -14.82 12.30 -2.42
N ILE A 162 -13.60 12.22 -1.87
CA ILE A 162 -13.13 11.03 -1.13
C ILE A 162 -14.03 10.75 0.08
N ASP A 163 -14.44 11.75 0.84
CA ASP A 163 -15.31 11.57 2.01
C ASP A 163 -16.69 11.03 1.61
N ARG A 164 -17.33 11.59 0.58
CA ARG A 164 -18.61 11.10 0.09
C ARG A 164 -18.52 9.68 -0.47
N ALA A 165 -17.48 9.41 -1.26
CA ALA A 165 -17.24 8.08 -1.79
C ALA A 165 -16.98 7.06 -0.66
N TYR A 166 -16.26 7.46 0.39
CA TYR A 166 -16.01 6.62 1.56
C TYR A 166 -17.31 6.26 2.28
N ASP A 167 -18.19 7.21 2.54
CA ASP A 167 -19.48 6.95 3.18
C ASP A 167 -20.32 5.95 2.38
N TYR A 168 -20.31 6.08 1.06
CA TYR A 168 -21.00 5.16 0.17
C TYR A 168 -20.42 3.74 0.26
N ILE A 169 -19.12 3.56 0.02
CA ILE A 169 -18.49 2.22 0.03
C ILE A 169 -18.50 1.58 1.42
N SER A 170 -18.33 2.37 2.48
CA SER A 170 -18.41 1.89 3.86
C SER A 170 -19.81 1.32 4.16
N SER A 171 -20.86 2.01 3.72
CA SER A 171 -22.24 1.55 3.86
C SER A 171 -22.49 0.25 3.10
N MET A 172 -22.00 0.15 1.86
CA MET A 172 -22.11 -1.07 1.05
C MET A 172 -21.37 -2.25 1.69
N TRP A 173 -20.14 -2.04 2.18
CA TRP A 173 -19.39 -3.09 2.89
C TRP A 173 -20.09 -3.54 4.18
N LYS A 174 -20.64 -2.62 4.96
CA LYS A 174 -21.44 -2.94 6.17
C LYS A 174 -22.62 -3.84 5.80
N LEU A 175 -23.31 -3.52 4.72
CA LEU A 175 -24.43 -4.32 4.22
C LEU A 175 -23.98 -5.73 3.79
N ILE A 176 -22.93 -5.85 2.97
CA ILE A 176 -22.39 -7.13 2.54
C ILE A 176 -22.01 -8.02 3.73
N LEU A 177 -21.26 -7.46 4.69
CA LEU A 177 -20.81 -8.21 5.85
C LEU A 177 -21.94 -8.61 6.81
N SER A 178 -23.07 -7.90 6.81
CA SER A 178 -24.24 -8.23 7.63
C SER A 178 -25.19 -9.23 6.94
N GLU A 179 -25.39 -9.09 5.62
CA GLU A 179 -26.36 -9.90 4.88
C GLU A 179 -25.80 -11.24 4.40
N VAL A 180 -24.49 -11.30 4.10
CA VAL A 180 -23.84 -12.55 3.70
C VAL A 180 -23.52 -13.37 4.93
N LYS A 181 -24.40 -14.31 5.29
CA LYS A 181 -24.29 -15.13 6.50
C LYS A 181 -22.93 -15.80 6.66
N ALA A 182 -22.28 -16.17 5.55
CA ALA A 182 -20.94 -16.77 5.57
C ALA A 182 -19.87 -15.81 6.11
N TYR A 183 -20.11 -14.49 6.09
CA TYR A 183 -19.17 -13.46 6.52
C TYR A 183 -19.40 -12.97 7.96
N ASN A 184 -20.44 -13.41 8.64
CA ASN A 184 -20.79 -12.90 9.98
C ASN A 184 -19.63 -12.95 10.97
N PHE A 185 -18.79 -13.97 10.90
CA PHE A 185 -17.65 -14.11 11.81
C PHE A 185 -16.46 -13.20 11.45
N VAL A 186 -16.45 -12.58 10.27
CA VAL A 186 -15.33 -11.72 9.82
C VAL A 186 -15.22 -10.46 10.68
N THR A 187 -16.34 -9.97 11.17
CA THR A 187 -16.41 -8.74 11.98
C THR A 187 -16.27 -8.98 13.49
N GLU A 188 -16.26 -10.25 13.91
CA GLU A 188 -16.17 -10.61 15.32
C GLU A 188 -14.71 -10.67 15.79
N ASP A 189 -14.48 -10.33 17.07
CA ASP A 189 -13.21 -10.60 17.74
C ASP A 189 -13.19 -12.04 18.21
N ARG A 190 -12.55 -12.92 17.42
CA ARG A 190 -12.54 -14.36 17.66
C ARG A 190 -11.12 -14.91 17.63
N SER A 191 -10.79 -15.70 18.64
CA SER A 191 -9.53 -16.44 18.69
C SER A 191 -9.45 -17.55 17.63
N ASP A 192 -10.60 -18.07 17.15
CA ASP A 192 -10.71 -19.15 16.17
C ASP A 192 -10.89 -18.63 14.72
N PHE A 193 -10.74 -17.32 14.48
CA PHE A 193 -10.92 -16.71 13.16
C PHE A 193 -10.11 -17.39 12.05
N ALA A 194 -8.81 -17.61 12.29
CA ALA A 194 -7.92 -18.25 11.33
C ALA A 194 -8.37 -19.67 10.93
N GLU A 195 -8.86 -20.43 11.89
CA GLU A 195 -9.36 -21.80 11.66
C GLU A 195 -10.67 -21.75 10.85
N LYS A 196 -11.58 -20.87 11.22
CA LYS A 196 -12.85 -20.70 10.50
C LYS A 196 -12.67 -20.29 9.04
N VAL A 197 -11.75 -19.36 8.76
CA VAL A 197 -11.45 -18.95 7.38
C VAL A 197 -10.88 -20.13 6.58
N LYS A 198 -9.95 -20.90 7.15
CA LYS A 198 -9.40 -22.09 6.49
C LYS A 198 -10.47 -23.15 6.24
N GLU A 199 -11.34 -23.38 7.22
CA GLU A 199 -12.44 -24.35 7.09
C GLU A 199 -13.45 -23.90 6.01
N ALA A 200 -13.84 -22.64 6.02
CA ALA A 200 -14.76 -22.07 5.03
C ALA A 200 -14.21 -22.15 3.59
N ARG A 201 -12.88 -22.17 3.43
CA ARG A 201 -12.20 -22.20 2.12
C ARG A 201 -12.03 -23.60 1.55
N LYS A 202 -12.21 -24.65 2.35
CA LYS A 202 -12.10 -26.04 1.87
C LYS A 202 -13.08 -26.30 0.73
N PRO A 203 -12.70 -27.09 -0.30
CA PRO A 203 -13.56 -27.39 -1.45
C PRO A 203 -14.91 -28.00 -1.09
N GLU A 204 -14.97 -28.79 -0.02
CA GLU A 204 -16.18 -29.42 0.50
C GLU A 204 -17.12 -28.46 1.25
N SER A 205 -16.68 -27.24 1.57
CA SER A 205 -17.50 -26.23 2.19
C SER A 205 -18.47 -25.61 1.17
N LEU A 206 -19.76 -25.51 1.53
CA LEU A 206 -20.79 -24.87 0.72
C LEU A 206 -20.45 -23.39 0.39
N ASN A 207 -19.65 -22.74 1.25
CA ASN A 207 -19.29 -21.34 1.13
C ASN A 207 -17.87 -21.15 0.56
N SER A 208 -17.21 -22.20 0.07
CA SER A 208 -15.80 -22.13 -0.33
C SER A 208 -15.50 -21.05 -1.38
N LEU A 209 -16.41 -20.83 -2.32
CA LEU A 209 -16.27 -19.79 -3.34
C LEU A 209 -16.25 -18.38 -2.74
N LEU A 210 -17.08 -18.09 -1.74
CA LEU A 210 -17.14 -16.76 -1.10
C LEU A 210 -15.83 -16.37 -0.40
N PHE A 211 -14.97 -17.35 -0.08
CA PHE A 211 -13.66 -17.13 0.54
C PHE A 211 -12.50 -17.20 -0.46
N LYS A 212 -12.78 -17.28 -1.76
CA LYS A 212 -11.77 -17.24 -2.81
C LYS A 212 -11.72 -15.83 -3.42
N PRO A 213 -10.53 -15.21 -3.53
CA PRO A 213 -10.38 -13.85 -4.05
C PRO A 213 -11.10 -13.61 -5.38
N ALA A 214 -10.95 -14.52 -6.35
CA ALA A 214 -11.60 -14.40 -7.65
C ALA A 214 -13.14 -14.37 -7.59
N ALA A 215 -13.76 -15.05 -6.62
CA ALA A 215 -15.20 -15.03 -6.45
C ALA A 215 -15.65 -13.77 -5.68
N GLN A 216 -14.83 -13.27 -4.75
CA GLN A 216 -15.11 -12.02 -4.05
C GLN A 216 -15.10 -10.81 -5.00
N GLU A 217 -14.26 -10.84 -6.04
CA GLU A 217 -14.25 -9.82 -7.10
C GLU A 217 -15.49 -9.88 -7.99
N ALA A 218 -16.07 -11.07 -8.19
CA ALA A 218 -17.24 -11.29 -9.05
C ALA A 218 -18.58 -11.07 -8.33
N PHE A 219 -18.57 -10.98 -7.01
CA PHE A 219 -19.76 -10.83 -6.16
C PHE A 219 -20.18 -9.37 -6.00
#